data_d9fd74b1778fdf7a87424171b4f10c6d
#
_entry.id   d9fd74b1778fdf7a87424171b4f10c6d
#
_cell.length_a   1.000
_cell.length_b   1.000
_cell.length_c   1.000
_cell.angle_alpha   90.00
_cell.angle_beta   90.00
_cell.angle_gamma   90.00
#
_symmetry.space_group_name_H-M   'P 1'
#
loop_
_entity.id
_entity.type
_entity.pdbx_description
1 polymer ?
#
loop_
_entity_poly.entity_id
_entity_poly.type
_entity_poly.pdbx_seq_one_letter_code
_entity_poly.pdbx_strand_id
1 'polypeptide(L)'
;MIAGLCADRGLPRPQENVVVLGRVRDFYWPQARLVVEADSYAWHRSPDAMADDRERDVELTLAGFRGLRFTWSQATRRPRYVERAILTALGSAFA
;
A
#
# COMPACT_ATOMS: atom_id res chain seq x y z
N MET A 1 3.44 -12.51 -4.50
CA MET A 1 2.00 -12.31 -4.69
C MET A 1 1.70 -11.02 -5.44
N ILE A 2 2.00 -9.87 -4.87
CA ILE A 2 1.70 -8.58 -5.52
C ILE A 2 2.49 -8.39 -6.81
N ALA A 3 3.78 -8.72 -6.82
CA ALA A 3 4.59 -8.62 -8.03
C ALA A 3 4.10 -9.56 -9.14
N GLY A 4 3.67 -10.78 -8.77
CA GLY A 4 3.10 -11.73 -9.73
C GLY A 4 1.77 -11.24 -10.29
N LEU A 5 0.94 -10.62 -9.47
CA LEU A 5 -0.32 -10.00 -9.91
C LEU A 5 -0.07 -8.95 -10.98
N CYS A 6 0.91 -8.09 -10.79
CA CYS A 6 1.24 -7.06 -11.77
C CYS A 6 1.74 -7.66 -13.08
N ALA A 7 2.58 -8.70 -13.02
CA ALA A 7 3.07 -9.39 -14.20
C ALA A 7 1.93 -10.02 -15.01
N ASP A 8 1.00 -10.69 -14.36
CA ASP A 8 -0.14 -11.33 -14.99
C ASP A 8 -1.06 -10.35 -15.71
N ARG A 9 -1.09 -9.10 -15.25
CA ARG A 9 -1.96 -8.07 -15.79
C ARG A 9 -1.23 -7.06 -16.69
N GLY A 10 0.04 -7.27 -16.95
CA GLY A 10 0.85 -6.36 -17.75
C GLY A 10 1.10 -5.01 -17.08
N LEU A 11 0.98 -4.93 -15.76
CA LEU A 11 1.24 -3.72 -15.01
C LEU A 11 2.69 -3.67 -14.53
N PRO A 12 3.24 -2.46 -14.29
CA PRO A 12 4.59 -2.34 -13.74
C PRO A 12 4.69 -3.00 -12.37
N ARG A 13 5.83 -3.59 -12.09
CA ARG A 13 6.11 -4.13 -10.77
C ARG A 13 6.31 -2.99 -9.77
N PRO A 14 5.87 -3.17 -8.51
CA PRO A 14 6.18 -2.19 -7.48
C PRO A 14 7.66 -2.25 -7.09
N GLN A 15 8.15 -1.14 -6.58
CA GLN A 15 9.38 -1.15 -5.80
C GLN A 15 9.02 -1.66 -4.41
N GLU A 16 9.87 -2.51 -3.84
CA GLU A 16 9.60 -3.11 -2.54
C GLU A 16 10.59 -2.61 -1.50
N ASN A 17 10.09 -2.39 -0.28
CA ASN A 17 10.89 -1.95 0.87
C ASN A 17 11.74 -0.72 0.56
N VAL A 18 11.11 0.29 0.00
CA VAL A 18 11.79 1.54 -0.40
C VAL A 18 11.37 2.69 0.49
N VAL A 19 12.25 3.69 0.59
CA VAL A 19 11.97 4.89 1.36
C VAL A 19 11.14 5.86 0.53
N VAL A 20 9.98 6.24 1.06
CA VAL A 20 9.12 7.29 0.50
C VAL A 20 8.76 8.23 1.63
N LEU A 21 9.07 9.52 1.49
CA LEU A 21 8.88 10.53 2.54
C LEU A 21 9.54 10.14 3.86
N GLY A 22 10.78 9.65 3.78
CA GLY A 22 11.59 9.33 4.95
C GLY A 22 11.22 8.06 5.70
N ARG A 23 10.31 7.25 5.16
CA ARG A 23 9.87 6.00 5.80
C ARG A 23 9.94 4.85 4.82
N VAL A 24 10.31 3.65 5.30
CA VAL A 24 10.33 2.45 4.48
C VAL A 24 8.89 2.02 4.22
N ARG A 25 8.56 1.83 2.94
CA ARG A 25 7.24 1.39 2.49
C ARG A 25 7.35 0.01 1.88
N ASP A 26 6.31 -0.82 2.09
CA ASP A 26 6.33 -2.21 1.61
C ASP A 26 6.33 -2.27 0.07
N PHE A 27 5.43 -1.53 -0.56
CA PHE A 27 5.29 -1.50 -2.01
C PHE A 27 5.05 -0.06 -2.48
N TYR A 28 5.68 0.30 -3.59
CA TYR A 28 5.52 1.63 -4.15
C TYR A 28 5.50 1.57 -5.68
N TRP A 29 4.48 2.17 -6.27
CA TRP A 29 4.38 2.37 -7.72
C TRP A 29 4.58 3.84 -8.02
N PRO A 30 5.79 4.25 -8.48
CA PRO A 30 6.07 5.67 -8.76
C PRO A 30 5.14 6.27 -9.80
N GLN A 31 4.82 5.54 -10.84
CA GLN A 31 3.97 6.02 -11.94
C GLN A 31 2.56 6.36 -11.45
N ALA A 32 2.07 5.63 -10.48
CA ALA A 32 0.76 5.83 -9.88
C ALA A 32 0.79 6.70 -8.60
N ARG A 33 2.00 7.01 -8.11
CA ARG A 33 2.21 7.64 -6.80
C ARG A 33 1.43 6.88 -5.71
N LEU A 34 1.47 5.56 -5.78
CA LEU A 34 0.72 4.66 -4.92
C LEU A 34 1.65 3.92 -3.98
N VAL A 35 1.39 4.04 -2.68
CA VAL A 35 2.06 3.31 -1.61
C VAL A 35 1.07 2.28 -1.06
N VAL A 36 1.51 1.04 -0.92
CA VAL A 36 0.71 -0.04 -0.31
C VAL A 36 1.49 -0.63 0.84
N GLU A 37 0.85 -0.76 1.98
CA GLU A 37 1.47 -1.33 3.17
C GLU A 37 0.60 -2.44 3.75
N ALA A 38 1.24 -3.51 4.23
CA ALA A 38 0.60 -4.59 4.97
C ALA A 38 1.01 -4.50 6.43
N ASP A 39 0.02 -4.41 7.32
CA ASP A 39 0.24 -4.19 8.73
C ASP A 39 0.02 -5.49 9.50
N SER A 40 1.08 -6.03 10.11
CA SER A 40 1.03 -7.30 10.83
C SER A 40 0.65 -7.17 12.31
N TYR A 41 0.55 -5.95 12.85
CA TYR A 41 0.36 -5.75 14.29
C TYR A 41 -0.88 -4.93 14.65
N ALA A 42 -1.87 -4.86 13.77
CA ALA A 42 -2.99 -3.93 13.92
C ALA A 42 -3.76 -4.08 15.24
N TRP A 43 -3.87 -5.29 15.76
CA TRP A 43 -4.66 -5.55 16.97
C TRP A 43 -3.88 -5.45 18.28
N HIS A 44 -2.54 -5.29 18.20
CA HIS A 44 -1.69 -5.10 19.38
C HIS A 44 -1.11 -3.69 19.46
N ARG A 45 -1.58 -2.80 18.63
CA ARG A 45 -1.03 -1.45 18.57
C ARG A 45 -1.54 -0.60 19.72
N SER A 46 -0.62 0.16 20.30
CA SER A 46 -0.97 1.20 21.26
C SER A 46 -1.70 2.36 20.56
N PRO A 47 -2.48 3.17 21.29
CA PRO A 47 -3.07 4.38 20.72
C PRO A 47 -2.05 5.31 20.09
N ASP A 48 -0.86 5.43 20.64
CA ASP A 48 0.21 6.28 20.09
C ASP A 48 0.71 5.75 18.75
N ALA A 49 0.88 4.44 18.61
CA ALA A 49 1.28 3.83 17.35
C ALA A 49 0.20 4.02 16.27
N MET A 50 -1.07 3.92 16.64
CA MET A 50 -2.19 4.15 15.74
C MET A 50 -2.23 5.61 15.27
N ALA A 51 -1.99 6.55 16.17
CA ALA A 51 -1.94 7.96 15.82
C ALA A 51 -0.78 8.26 14.87
N ASP A 52 0.40 7.67 15.10
CA ASP A 52 1.55 7.81 14.21
C ASP A 52 1.23 7.29 12.80
N ASP A 53 0.58 6.14 12.70
CA ASP A 53 0.18 5.59 11.40
C ASP A 53 -0.77 6.52 10.64
N ARG A 54 -1.73 7.11 11.35
CA ARG A 54 -2.65 8.06 10.73
C ARG A 54 -1.96 9.33 10.28
N GLU A 55 -0.99 9.81 11.04
CA GLU A 55 -0.18 10.96 10.65
C GLU A 55 0.62 10.66 9.39
N ARG A 56 1.18 9.45 9.27
CA ARG A 56 1.86 8.99 8.06
C ARG A 56 0.94 9.02 6.85
N ASP A 57 -0.30 8.56 7.02
CA ASP A 57 -1.29 8.56 5.93
C ASP A 57 -1.66 9.97 5.51
N VAL A 58 -1.79 10.89 6.46
CA VAL A 58 -2.03 12.30 6.19
C VAL A 58 -0.86 12.90 5.42
N GLU A 59 0.38 12.65 5.85
CA GLU A 59 1.58 13.14 5.15
C GLU A 59 1.64 12.68 3.70
N LEU A 60 1.32 11.40 3.44
CA LEU A 60 1.25 10.88 2.09
C LEU A 60 0.22 11.63 1.24
N THR A 61 -0.97 11.79 1.77
CA THR A 61 -2.06 12.47 1.06
C THR A 61 -1.69 13.92 0.73
N LEU A 62 -1.15 14.64 1.69
CA LEU A 62 -0.77 16.03 1.51
C LEU A 62 0.38 16.20 0.50
N ALA A 63 1.25 15.20 0.38
CA ALA A 63 2.33 15.20 -0.59
C ALA A 63 1.90 14.74 -1.99
N GLY A 64 0.61 14.43 -2.18
CA GLY A 64 0.09 14.01 -3.48
C GLY A 64 0.22 12.53 -3.78
N PHE A 65 0.52 11.72 -2.77
CA PHE A 65 0.53 10.27 -2.91
C PHE A 65 -0.84 9.69 -2.54
N ARG A 66 -1.09 8.46 -3.01
CA ARG A 66 -2.22 7.66 -2.55
C ARG A 66 -1.68 6.52 -1.71
N GLY A 67 -2.34 6.24 -0.59
CA GLY A 67 -1.93 5.17 0.31
C GLY A 67 -3.05 4.15 0.49
N LEU A 68 -2.71 2.87 0.42
CA LEU A 68 -3.59 1.77 0.79
C LEU A 68 -2.91 1.00 1.91
N ARG A 69 -3.63 0.75 2.98
CA ARG A 69 -3.11 -0.01 4.11
C ARG A 69 -4.06 -1.17 4.39
N PHE A 70 -3.49 -2.37 4.44
CA PHE A 70 -4.24 -3.58 4.73
C PHE A 70 -3.69 -4.24 5.98
N THR A 71 -4.55 -4.91 6.73
CA THR A 71 -4.10 -5.76 7.82
C THR A 71 -3.51 -7.05 7.25
N TRP A 72 -2.65 -7.70 8.02
CA TRP A 72 -2.13 -9.00 7.65
C TRP A 72 -3.28 -10.01 7.44
N SER A 73 -4.30 -9.93 8.27
CA SER A 73 -5.48 -10.79 8.14
C SER A 73 -6.18 -10.57 6.80
N GLN A 74 -6.36 -9.33 6.36
CA GLN A 74 -6.95 -9.04 5.05
C GLN A 74 -6.08 -9.59 3.92
N ALA A 75 -4.77 -9.40 4.00
CA ALA A 75 -3.85 -9.88 2.98
C ALA A 75 -3.85 -11.40 2.84
N THR A 76 -3.98 -12.13 3.96
CA THR A 76 -3.93 -13.58 3.97
C THR A 76 -5.28 -14.25 3.78
N ARG A 77 -6.36 -13.66 4.30
CA ARG A 77 -7.70 -14.25 4.27
C ARG A 77 -8.62 -13.66 3.20
N ARG A 78 -8.32 -12.45 2.76
CA ARG A 78 -9.11 -11.76 1.74
C ARG A 78 -8.23 -11.27 0.59
N PRO A 79 -7.45 -12.15 -0.03
CA PRO A 79 -6.51 -11.74 -1.08
C PRO A 79 -7.20 -11.07 -2.27
N ARG A 80 -8.41 -11.51 -2.62
CA ARG A 80 -9.16 -10.90 -3.75
C ARG A 80 -9.59 -9.47 -3.46
N TYR A 81 -9.92 -9.18 -2.22
CA TYR A 81 -10.25 -7.81 -1.80
C TYR A 81 -9.03 -6.89 -1.96
N VAL A 82 -7.88 -7.32 -1.45
CA VAL A 82 -6.62 -6.57 -1.54
C VAL A 82 -6.23 -6.38 -3.00
N GLU A 83 -6.27 -7.44 -3.78
CA GLU A 83 -5.95 -7.44 -5.20
C GLU A 83 -6.83 -6.45 -5.97
N ARG A 84 -8.14 -6.50 -5.74
CA ARG A 84 -9.09 -5.60 -6.39
C ARG A 84 -8.83 -4.14 -6.05
N ALA A 85 -8.54 -3.85 -4.78
CA ALA A 85 -8.23 -2.49 -4.34
C ALA A 85 -6.98 -1.95 -5.03
N ILE A 86 -5.93 -2.75 -5.08
CA ILE A 86 -4.68 -2.36 -5.74
C ILE A 86 -4.90 -2.15 -7.24
N LEU A 87 -5.59 -3.08 -7.90
CA LEU A 87 -5.87 -2.97 -9.33
C LEU A 87 -6.70 -1.75 -9.66
N THR A 88 -7.70 -1.44 -8.83
CA THR A 88 -8.52 -0.24 -9.01
C THR A 88 -7.66 1.01 -8.90
N ALA A 89 -6.79 1.09 -7.90
CA ALA A 89 -5.91 2.23 -7.71
C ALA A 89 -4.91 2.38 -8.86
N LEU A 90 -4.32 1.28 -9.33
CA LEU A 90 -3.40 1.30 -10.46
C LEU A 90 -4.12 1.62 -11.77
N GLY A 91 -5.30 1.07 -11.97
CA GLY A 91 -6.09 1.30 -13.19
C GLY A 91 -6.43 2.77 -13.41
N SER A 92 -6.71 3.51 -12.36
CA SER A 92 -6.99 4.94 -12.48
C SER A 92 -5.76 5.75 -12.90
N ALA A 93 -4.55 5.23 -12.67
CA ALA A 93 -3.30 5.88 -13.08
C ALA A 93 -2.87 5.48 -14.50
N PHE A 94 -3.25 4.28 -14.96
CA PHE A 94 -2.81 3.73 -16.25
C PHE A 94 -3.94 3.59 -17.28
N ALA A 95 -5.11 4.07 -16.93
CA ALA A 95 -6.25 4.12 -17.87
C ALA A 95 -6.16 5.34 -18.84
#